data_285a644b0254b952a74fa87d00a23727
#
_entry.id   285a644b0254b952a74fa87d00a23727
#
_cell.length_a   1.000
_cell.length_b   1.000
_cell.length_c   1.000
_cell.angle_alpha   90.00
_cell.angle_beta   90.00
_cell.angle_gamma   90.00
#
_symmetry.space_group_name_H-M   'P 1'
#
loop_
_entity.id
_entity.type
_entity.pdbx_description
1 polymer ?
#
loop_
_entity_poly.entity_id
_entity_poly.type
_entity_poly.pdbx_seq_one_letter_code
_entity_poly.pdbx_strand_id
1 'polypeptide(L)'
;MRSDVTLHPLDRARLQDLLHAAVEDADPLEVMPPVPGPGGWTTERRSVFVRFHESRSLSAHPVETTFVIAVSGRVVGAARLCPVEDRDGTVEAGVWIGRSHRGTGVGSAVLELLLDRARASGCDEVYVSTTPQNSAVRALMAGIGTELVADGDELVGRVRLTS
;
A
#
# COMPACT_ATOMS: atom_id res chain seq x y z
N MET A 1 -12.63 -10.34 -11.15
CA MET A 1 -11.78 -9.94 -10.02
C MET A 1 -11.35 -11.17 -9.23
N ARG A 2 -10.16 -11.15 -8.67
CA ARG A 2 -9.66 -12.30 -7.90
C ARG A 2 -10.35 -12.37 -6.54
N SER A 3 -11.00 -13.46 -6.24
CA SER A 3 -11.70 -13.70 -4.97
C SER A 3 -10.78 -14.24 -3.86
N ASP A 4 -9.57 -14.64 -4.20
CA ASP A 4 -8.57 -15.18 -3.26
C ASP A 4 -7.71 -14.09 -2.59
N VAL A 5 -7.91 -12.82 -2.97
CA VAL A 5 -7.19 -11.68 -2.40
C VAL A 5 -8.01 -11.06 -1.26
N THR A 6 -7.39 -10.91 -0.10
CA THR A 6 -8.01 -10.30 1.08
C THR A 6 -7.09 -9.29 1.73
N LEU A 7 -7.68 -8.35 2.48
CA LEU A 7 -6.95 -7.40 3.32
C LEU A 7 -7.26 -7.70 4.79
N HIS A 8 -6.23 -7.70 5.61
CA HIS A 8 -6.38 -7.87 7.06
C HIS A 8 -5.66 -6.74 7.80
N PRO A 9 -6.27 -6.14 8.81
CA PRO A 9 -5.60 -5.08 9.58
C PRO A 9 -4.26 -5.57 10.11
N LEU A 10 -3.26 -4.69 10.05
CA LEU A 10 -1.94 -4.98 10.57
C LEU A 10 -2.01 -5.13 12.10
N ASP A 11 -1.35 -6.14 12.63
CA ASP A 11 -1.09 -6.32 14.04
C ASP A 11 0.34 -6.85 14.21
N ARG A 12 0.78 -7.07 15.42
CA ARG A 12 2.16 -7.49 15.66
C ARG A 12 2.48 -8.86 15.07
N ALA A 13 1.54 -9.79 15.10
CA ALA A 13 1.72 -11.11 14.50
C ALA A 13 1.83 -11.03 12.99
N ARG A 14 0.93 -10.29 12.36
CA ARG A 14 0.93 -10.08 10.91
C ARG A 14 2.14 -9.27 10.44
N LEU A 15 2.68 -8.40 11.29
CA LEU A 15 3.88 -7.63 10.97
C LEU A 15 5.09 -8.57 10.77
N GLN A 16 5.20 -9.64 11.53
CA GLN A 16 6.27 -10.61 11.34
C GLN A 16 6.11 -11.34 9.99
N ASP A 17 4.89 -11.72 9.65
CA ASP A 17 4.60 -12.33 8.34
C ASP A 17 4.89 -11.36 7.20
N LEU A 18 4.59 -10.07 7.39
CA LEU A 18 4.86 -9.03 6.41
C LEU A 18 6.35 -8.82 6.20
N LEU A 19 7.13 -8.79 7.29
CA LEU A 19 8.59 -8.69 7.21
C LEU A 19 9.15 -9.88 6.42
N HIS A 20 8.67 -11.07 6.70
CA HIS A 20 9.11 -12.27 6.01
C HIS A 20 8.83 -12.19 4.50
N ALA A 21 7.64 -11.75 4.12
CA ALA A 21 7.26 -11.56 2.73
C ALA A 21 8.15 -10.50 2.05
N ALA A 22 8.45 -9.41 2.74
CA ALA A 22 9.31 -8.35 2.21
C ALA A 22 10.72 -8.85 1.97
N VAL A 23 11.30 -9.56 2.93
CA VAL A 23 12.66 -10.11 2.83
C VAL A 23 12.78 -11.09 1.67
N GLU A 24 11.76 -11.91 1.45
CA GLU A 24 11.77 -12.91 0.38
C GLU A 24 11.52 -12.34 -1.01
N ASP A 25 10.69 -11.29 -1.13
CA ASP A 25 10.11 -10.94 -2.43
C ASP A 25 10.06 -9.44 -2.74
N ALA A 26 10.77 -8.62 -1.98
CA ALA A 26 10.83 -7.16 -2.22
C ALA A 26 12.21 -6.60 -1.92
N ASP A 27 12.52 -5.45 -2.55
CA ASP A 27 13.72 -4.69 -2.24
C ASP A 27 13.41 -3.74 -1.07
N PRO A 28 14.34 -3.56 -0.10
CA PRO A 28 14.11 -2.62 1.00
C PRO A 28 13.72 -1.22 0.55
N LEU A 29 14.27 -0.73 -0.57
CA LEU A 29 13.97 0.60 -1.09
C LEU A 29 12.54 0.74 -1.58
N GLU A 30 11.86 -0.36 -1.87
CA GLU A 30 10.47 -0.35 -2.33
C GLU A 30 9.44 -0.27 -1.20
N VAL A 31 9.85 -0.65 0.02
CA VAL A 31 8.89 -0.94 1.09
C VAL A 31 9.16 -0.17 2.38
N MET A 32 10.21 0.63 2.44
CA MET A 32 10.57 1.40 3.62
C MET A 32 11.48 2.57 3.26
N PRO A 33 11.65 3.58 4.15
CA PRO A 33 12.59 4.67 3.91
C PRO A 33 14.02 4.16 3.76
N PRO A 34 14.86 4.85 2.97
CA PRO A 34 16.25 4.44 2.75
C PRO A 34 17.05 4.34 4.05
N VAL A 35 17.87 3.30 4.16
CA VAL A 35 18.81 3.09 5.27
C VAL A 35 20.20 2.96 4.69
N PRO A 36 21.18 3.78 5.12
CA PRO A 36 22.56 3.70 4.61
C PRO A 36 23.21 2.37 4.95
N GLY A 37 24.18 1.97 4.17
CA GLY A 37 24.99 0.78 4.40
C GLY A 37 24.94 -0.21 3.26
N PRO A 38 25.43 -1.45 3.48
CA PRO A 38 25.43 -2.50 2.46
C PRO A 38 24.03 -2.76 1.90
N GLY A 39 23.92 -3.25 0.66
CA GLY A 39 22.66 -3.57 0.03
C GLY A 39 21.94 -4.75 0.67
N GLY A 40 20.67 -4.90 0.34
CA GLY A 40 19.84 -6.02 0.76
C GLY A 40 19.21 -5.88 2.14
N TRP A 41 18.66 -6.97 2.63
CA TRP A 41 17.96 -7.03 3.92
C TRP A 41 18.92 -7.31 5.07
N THR A 42 19.64 -6.27 5.48
CA THR A 42 20.52 -6.34 6.66
C THR A 42 19.69 -6.45 7.94
N THR A 43 20.31 -6.87 9.04
CA THR A 43 19.66 -6.90 10.35
C THR A 43 19.09 -5.52 10.71
N GLU A 44 19.84 -4.45 10.41
CA GLU A 44 19.39 -3.09 10.66
C GLU A 44 18.14 -2.74 9.85
N ARG A 45 18.11 -3.08 8.56
CA ARG A 45 16.93 -2.81 7.72
C ARG A 45 15.70 -3.59 8.16
N ARG A 46 15.87 -4.82 8.60
CA ARG A 46 14.76 -5.59 9.17
C ARG A 46 14.19 -4.92 10.43
N SER A 47 15.06 -4.44 11.30
CA SER A 47 14.64 -3.71 12.51
C SER A 47 13.95 -2.40 12.16
N VAL A 48 14.48 -1.65 11.21
CA VAL A 48 13.88 -0.38 10.76
C VAL A 48 12.50 -0.63 10.16
N PHE A 49 12.34 -1.68 9.36
CA PHE A 49 11.05 -2.05 8.79
C PHE A 49 9.99 -2.27 9.88
N VAL A 50 10.33 -3.04 10.88
CA VAL A 50 9.41 -3.34 12.00
C VAL A 50 9.06 -2.05 12.76
N ARG A 51 10.06 -1.25 13.13
CA ARG A 51 9.84 0.01 13.87
C ARG A 51 9.04 1.02 13.04
N PHE A 52 9.27 1.08 11.75
CA PHE A 52 8.53 1.95 10.82
C PHE A 52 7.03 1.64 10.89
N HIS A 53 6.66 0.38 10.76
CA HIS A 53 5.25 -0.01 10.83
C HIS A 53 4.67 0.13 12.24
N GLU A 54 5.44 -0.20 13.27
CA GLU A 54 4.98 -0.02 14.65
C GLU A 54 4.66 1.44 14.96
N SER A 55 5.55 2.35 14.57
CA SER A 55 5.38 3.78 14.88
C SER A 55 4.23 4.40 14.08
N ARG A 56 4.05 4.02 12.82
CA ARG A 56 3.04 4.61 11.95
C ARG A 56 1.64 4.02 12.13
N SER A 57 1.54 2.74 12.39
CA SER A 57 0.24 2.04 12.36
C SER A 57 -0.16 1.38 13.67
N LEU A 58 0.78 1.01 14.53
CA LEU A 58 0.50 0.26 15.75
C LEU A 58 0.75 1.04 17.04
N SER A 59 1.08 2.31 16.94
CA SER A 59 1.26 3.18 18.11
C SER A 59 -0.09 3.60 18.69
N ALA A 60 -0.05 4.26 19.85
CA ALA A 60 -1.25 4.79 20.50
C ALA A 60 -1.98 5.84 19.63
N HIS A 61 -1.22 6.57 18.79
CA HIS A 61 -1.76 7.57 17.87
C HIS A 61 -1.27 7.31 16.45
N PRO A 62 -1.82 6.30 15.78
CA PRO A 62 -1.36 5.95 14.44
C PRO A 62 -1.66 7.06 13.42
N VAL A 63 -0.72 7.26 12.49
CA VAL A 63 -0.88 8.27 11.43
C VAL A 63 -1.47 7.67 10.16
N GLU A 64 -1.55 6.36 10.07
CA GLU A 64 -2.12 5.66 8.93
C GLU A 64 -2.72 4.33 9.35
N THR A 65 -3.57 3.78 8.49
CA THR A 65 -4.09 2.42 8.65
C THR A 65 -3.41 1.52 7.63
N THR A 66 -2.79 0.45 8.10
CA THR A 66 -2.10 -0.51 7.25
C THR A 66 -2.80 -1.87 7.30
N PHE A 67 -2.89 -2.50 6.13
CA PHE A 67 -3.43 -3.85 5.97
C PHE A 67 -2.35 -4.73 5.36
N VAL A 68 -2.29 -5.98 5.77
CA VAL A 68 -1.52 -6.97 5.00
C VAL A 68 -2.39 -7.46 3.85
N ILE A 69 -1.77 -7.67 2.70
CA ILE A 69 -2.41 -8.27 1.52
C ILE A 69 -2.16 -9.76 1.59
N ALA A 70 -3.22 -10.55 1.56
CA ALA A 70 -3.10 -12.00 1.53
C ALA A 70 -3.69 -12.55 0.24
N VAL A 71 -3.00 -13.53 -0.34
CA VAL A 71 -3.48 -14.30 -1.48
C VAL A 71 -3.60 -15.74 -1.03
N SER A 72 -4.83 -16.25 -1.02
CA SER A 72 -5.13 -17.59 -0.49
C SER A 72 -4.54 -17.82 0.91
N GLY A 73 -4.65 -16.80 1.76
CA GLY A 73 -4.16 -16.84 3.15
C GLY A 73 -2.69 -16.55 3.35
N ARG A 74 -1.91 -16.38 2.29
CA ARG A 74 -0.48 -16.09 2.37
C ARG A 74 -0.22 -14.59 2.21
N VAL A 75 0.52 -13.98 3.15
CA VAL A 75 0.87 -12.56 3.07
C VAL A 75 1.86 -12.33 1.93
N VAL A 76 1.51 -11.39 1.03
CA VAL A 76 2.30 -11.09 -0.17
C VAL A 76 2.64 -9.61 -0.32
N GLY A 77 2.15 -8.75 0.57
CA GLY A 77 2.40 -7.32 0.49
C GLY A 77 1.60 -6.55 1.52
N ALA A 78 1.60 -5.22 1.36
CA ALA A 78 0.87 -4.33 2.25
C ALA A 78 0.16 -3.23 1.48
N ALA A 79 -0.95 -2.77 2.06
CA ALA A 79 -1.74 -1.66 1.56
C ALA A 79 -2.03 -0.72 2.71
N ARG A 80 -2.04 0.60 2.46
CA ARG A 80 -2.27 1.58 3.50
C ARG A 80 -3.17 2.72 3.05
N LEU A 81 -3.87 3.31 4.02
CA LEU A 81 -4.64 4.53 3.84
C LEU A 81 -4.12 5.54 4.86
N CYS A 82 -3.60 6.66 4.38
CA CYS A 82 -3.03 7.71 5.21
C CYS A 82 -3.83 9.01 5.02
N PRO A 83 -4.44 9.57 6.07
CA PRO A 83 -5.14 10.85 5.95
C PRO A 83 -4.21 11.93 5.41
N VAL A 84 -4.72 12.73 4.48
CA VAL A 84 -3.97 13.84 3.89
C VAL A 84 -4.19 15.07 4.76
N GLU A 85 -3.09 15.71 5.19
CA GLU A 85 -3.17 16.95 5.94
C GLU A 85 -3.87 18.03 5.10
N ASP A 86 -4.62 18.90 5.75
CA ASP A 86 -5.33 20.02 5.14
C ASP A 86 -6.44 19.62 4.15
N ARG A 87 -6.80 18.34 4.08
CA ARG A 87 -7.90 17.89 3.22
C ARG A 87 -8.76 16.87 3.95
N ASP A 88 -9.76 17.37 4.68
CA ASP A 88 -10.70 16.52 5.39
C ASP A 88 -11.40 15.55 4.43
N GLY A 89 -11.49 14.29 4.85
CA GLY A 89 -12.15 13.26 4.06
C GLY A 89 -11.31 12.64 2.96
N THR A 90 -10.08 13.13 2.76
CA THR A 90 -9.16 12.58 1.74
C THR A 90 -8.10 11.71 2.40
N VAL A 91 -7.87 10.54 1.83
CA VAL A 91 -6.80 9.62 2.25
C VAL A 91 -5.92 9.29 1.05
N GLU A 92 -4.63 9.12 1.31
CA GLU A 92 -3.68 8.64 0.31
C GLU A 92 -3.57 7.13 0.41
N ALA A 93 -3.69 6.44 -0.72
CA ALA A 93 -3.50 5.01 -0.81
C ALA A 93 -2.07 4.68 -1.18
N GLY A 94 -1.49 3.71 -0.51
CA GLY A 94 -0.19 3.15 -0.85
C GLY A 94 -0.28 1.64 -0.90
N VAL A 95 0.42 1.02 -1.86
CA VAL A 95 0.41 -0.43 -2.05
C VAL A 95 1.79 -0.89 -2.46
N TRP A 96 2.27 -1.99 -1.87
CA TRP A 96 3.37 -2.74 -2.46
C TRP A 96 3.01 -4.22 -2.47
N ILE A 97 3.43 -4.90 -3.52
CA ILE A 97 3.18 -6.32 -3.74
C ILE A 97 4.51 -6.98 -4.06
N GLY A 98 4.77 -8.12 -3.47
CA GLY A 98 5.96 -8.90 -3.75
C GLY A 98 6.13 -9.18 -5.24
N ARG A 99 7.36 -9.18 -5.72
CA ARG A 99 7.69 -9.27 -7.15
C ARG A 99 7.06 -10.47 -7.84
N SER A 100 7.03 -11.63 -7.18
CA SER A 100 6.47 -12.86 -7.76
C SER A 100 4.95 -12.83 -7.93
N HIS A 101 4.28 -11.85 -7.34
CA HIS A 101 2.83 -11.69 -7.40
C HIS A 101 2.37 -10.53 -8.29
N ARG A 102 3.30 -9.82 -8.92
CA ARG A 102 2.98 -8.70 -9.81
C ARG A 102 2.49 -9.21 -11.16
N GLY A 103 1.62 -8.41 -11.80
CA GLY A 103 1.08 -8.76 -13.11
C GLY A 103 0.07 -9.91 -13.11
N THR A 104 -0.51 -10.23 -11.96
CA THR A 104 -1.44 -11.36 -11.80
C THR A 104 -2.85 -10.94 -11.39
N GLY A 105 -3.15 -9.63 -11.40
CA GLY A 105 -4.46 -9.10 -11.00
C GLY A 105 -4.60 -8.82 -9.51
N VAL A 106 -3.57 -9.06 -8.70
CA VAL A 106 -3.60 -8.79 -7.26
C VAL A 106 -3.76 -7.28 -7.01
N GLY A 107 -3.04 -6.44 -7.74
CA GLY A 107 -3.11 -4.99 -7.58
C GLY A 107 -4.50 -4.42 -7.79
N SER A 108 -5.20 -4.88 -8.84
CA SER A 108 -6.58 -4.47 -9.12
C SER A 108 -7.50 -4.83 -7.97
N ALA A 109 -7.41 -6.07 -7.50
CA ALA A 109 -8.24 -6.54 -6.39
C ALA A 109 -7.97 -5.74 -5.12
N VAL A 110 -6.70 -5.47 -4.82
CA VAL A 110 -6.29 -4.68 -3.65
C VAL A 110 -6.86 -3.27 -3.73
N LEU A 111 -6.75 -2.61 -4.88
CA LEU A 111 -7.26 -1.24 -5.02
C LEU A 111 -8.77 -1.19 -4.76
N GLU A 112 -9.54 -2.11 -5.31
CA GLU A 112 -10.98 -2.16 -5.06
C GLU A 112 -11.29 -2.38 -3.58
N LEU A 113 -10.56 -3.28 -2.92
CA LEU A 113 -10.72 -3.51 -1.48
C LEU A 113 -10.35 -2.29 -0.65
N LEU A 114 -9.29 -1.55 -1.04
CA LEU A 114 -8.92 -0.30 -0.36
C LEU A 114 -9.99 0.77 -0.52
N LEU A 115 -10.57 0.90 -1.70
CA LEU A 115 -11.67 1.84 -1.94
C LEU A 115 -12.87 1.51 -1.05
N ASP A 116 -13.19 0.22 -0.92
CA ASP A 116 -14.27 -0.21 -0.03
C ASP A 116 -13.97 0.11 1.43
N ARG A 117 -12.72 -0.09 1.87
CA ARG A 117 -12.29 0.25 3.23
C ARG A 117 -12.38 1.75 3.48
N ALA A 118 -11.99 2.57 2.51
CA ALA A 118 -12.07 4.03 2.62
C ALA A 118 -13.53 4.48 2.71
N ARG A 119 -14.41 3.91 1.90
CA ARG A 119 -15.86 4.20 1.97
C ARG A 119 -16.42 3.84 3.36
N ALA A 120 -16.09 2.66 3.85
CA ALA A 120 -16.56 2.20 5.16
C ALA A 120 -16.06 3.09 6.30
N SER A 121 -14.92 3.75 6.13
CA SER A 121 -14.38 4.70 7.11
C SER A 121 -14.93 6.11 6.98
N GLY A 122 -15.82 6.35 6.02
CA GLY A 122 -16.42 7.67 5.81
C GLY A 122 -15.57 8.64 5.01
N CYS A 123 -14.57 8.16 4.28
CA CYS A 123 -13.74 8.99 3.42
C CYS A 123 -14.51 9.41 2.16
N ASP A 124 -14.22 10.61 1.66
CA ASP A 124 -14.84 11.16 0.45
C ASP A 124 -14.01 10.93 -0.81
N GLU A 125 -12.70 10.82 -0.66
CA GLU A 125 -11.78 10.77 -1.79
C GLU A 125 -10.52 9.97 -1.43
N VAL A 126 -10.03 9.19 -2.39
CA VAL A 126 -8.75 8.50 -2.29
C VAL A 126 -7.77 9.11 -3.30
N TYR A 127 -6.62 9.52 -2.80
CA TYR A 127 -5.53 10.09 -3.58
C TYR A 127 -4.51 8.98 -3.88
N VAL A 128 -4.11 8.85 -5.14
CA VAL A 128 -3.11 7.87 -5.57
C VAL A 128 -1.99 8.60 -6.30
N SER A 129 -0.76 8.39 -5.87
CA SER A 129 0.42 8.94 -6.54
C SER A 129 1.25 7.79 -7.10
N THR A 130 1.73 7.94 -8.33
CA THR A 130 2.54 6.94 -9.00
C THR A 130 3.52 7.60 -9.96
N THR A 131 4.36 6.81 -10.61
CA THR A 131 5.30 7.30 -11.62
C THR A 131 4.76 7.02 -13.03
N PRO A 132 5.18 7.81 -14.06
CA PRO A 132 4.79 7.54 -15.44
C PRO A 132 5.18 6.14 -15.94
N GLN A 133 6.22 5.55 -15.35
CA GLN A 133 6.71 4.24 -15.72
C GLN A 133 5.89 3.08 -15.14
N ASN A 134 5.02 3.37 -14.16
CA ASN A 134 4.21 2.34 -13.52
C ASN A 134 2.97 2.04 -14.37
N SER A 135 3.14 1.20 -15.39
CA SER A 135 2.05 0.86 -16.32
C SER A 135 0.91 0.12 -15.63
N ALA A 136 1.20 -0.66 -14.59
CA ALA A 136 0.17 -1.40 -13.85
C ALA A 136 -0.81 -0.45 -13.16
N VAL A 137 -0.31 0.54 -12.43
CA VAL A 137 -1.18 1.52 -11.76
C VAL A 137 -1.93 2.37 -12.78
N ARG A 138 -1.27 2.76 -13.88
CA ARG A 138 -1.92 3.52 -14.95
C ARG A 138 -3.11 2.76 -15.54
N ALA A 139 -2.93 1.46 -15.80
CA ALA A 139 -4.01 0.61 -16.30
C ALA A 139 -5.16 0.46 -15.29
N LEU A 140 -4.82 0.32 -14.01
CA LEU A 140 -5.82 0.24 -12.94
C LEU A 140 -6.67 1.51 -12.88
N MET A 141 -6.03 2.68 -12.90
CA MET A 141 -6.74 3.95 -12.82
C MET A 141 -7.63 4.18 -14.05
N ALA A 142 -7.14 3.81 -15.23
CA ALA A 142 -7.95 3.88 -16.45
C ALA A 142 -9.17 2.94 -16.34
N GLY A 143 -8.99 1.75 -15.79
CA GLY A 143 -10.07 0.78 -15.63
C GLY A 143 -11.20 1.25 -14.72
N ILE A 144 -10.90 2.11 -13.74
CA ILE A 144 -11.91 2.68 -12.86
C ILE A 144 -12.36 4.07 -13.31
N GLY A 145 -11.93 4.53 -14.47
CA GLY A 145 -12.34 5.80 -15.06
C GLY A 145 -11.70 7.03 -14.42
N THR A 146 -10.57 6.87 -13.75
CA THR A 146 -9.85 7.97 -13.11
C THR A 146 -8.72 8.47 -13.98
N GLU A 147 -8.71 9.78 -14.24
CA GLU A 147 -7.63 10.42 -14.98
C GLU A 147 -6.42 10.67 -14.09
N LEU A 148 -5.23 10.35 -14.60
CA LEU A 148 -3.97 10.68 -13.96
C LEU A 148 -3.45 12.00 -14.49
N VAL A 149 -3.09 12.92 -13.58
CA VAL A 149 -2.61 14.25 -13.91
C VAL A 149 -1.15 14.37 -13.49
N ALA A 150 -0.33 14.97 -14.35
CA ALA A 150 1.08 15.18 -14.03
C ALA A 150 1.24 16.19 -12.88
N ASP A 151 2.11 15.86 -11.93
CA ASP A 151 2.48 16.71 -10.81
C ASP A 151 3.99 16.52 -10.56
N GLY A 152 4.81 17.39 -11.12
CA GLY A 152 6.25 17.22 -11.13
C GLY A 152 6.65 15.95 -11.88
N ASP A 153 7.42 15.09 -11.21
CA ASP A 153 7.85 13.82 -11.79
C ASP A 153 6.85 12.68 -11.56
N GLU A 154 5.73 12.96 -10.93
CA GLU A 154 4.72 11.97 -10.57
C GLU A 154 3.43 12.16 -11.38
N LEU A 155 2.61 11.12 -11.37
CA LEU A 155 1.23 11.16 -11.84
C LEU A 155 0.31 10.99 -10.63
N VAL A 156 -0.74 11.78 -10.58
CA VAL A 156 -1.67 11.81 -9.45
C VAL A 156 -3.08 11.53 -9.93
N GLY A 157 -3.77 10.64 -9.26
CA GLY A 157 -5.18 10.36 -9.47
C GLY A 157 -5.98 10.60 -8.21
N ARG A 158 -7.22 11.07 -8.37
CA ARG A 158 -8.16 11.25 -7.26
C ARG A 158 -9.42 10.48 -7.57
N VAL A 159 -9.73 9.52 -6.72
CA VAL A 159 -10.93 8.69 -6.84
C VAL A 159 -11.97 9.22 -5.87
N ARG A 160 -13.08 9.75 -6.39
CA ARG A 160 -14.19 10.16 -5.54
C ARG A 160 -14.99 8.95 -5.11
N LEU A 161 -15.27 8.88 -3.82
CA LEU A 161 -16.05 7.80 -3.23
C LEU A 161 -17.50 8.26 -3.13
N THR A 162 -18.37 7.59 -3.83
CA THR A 162 -19.80 7.84 -3.72
C THR A 162 -20.39 6.93 -2.66
N SER A 163 -21.24 7.51 -1.83
CA SER A 163 -21.98 6.75 -0.83
C SER A 163 -23.10 5.93 -1.45
#